data_b840be82a2767c221aea73252525904a
#
_entry.id   b840be82a2767c221aea73252525904a
#
_cell.length_a   1.000
_cell.length_b   1.000
_cell.length_c   1.000
_cell.angle_alpha   90.00
_cell.angle_beta   90.00
_cell.angle_gamma   90.00
#
_symmetry.space_group_name_H-M   'P 1'
#
loop_
_entity.id
_entity.type
_entity.pdbx_description
1 polymer ?
#
loop_
_entity_poly.entity_id
_entity_poly.type
_entity_poly.pdbx_seq_one_letter_code
_entity_poly.pdbx_strand_id
1 'polypeptide(L)'
;GLGDVYKRQMINSGEWNGMESSVLKKEAPLMIEKMGIGRKTVNYKLRDWVFSRQRYWGEPIPIVHCPKCGAVPVPEEELPLLLPEVEKYQPTGTGESPLADITEWVNTTCPCCGAPAKRETNTMPQWAGSSWYFLRYVDNKNDKELVNREKADKYLPVDMYIGGVEHLSLIHI
;
A
#
# COMPACT_ATOMS: atom_id res chain seq x y z
N GLY A 1 34.82 20.63 26.32
CA GLY A 1 34.76 19.24 26.66
C GLY A 1 33.45 18.62 26.19
N LEU A 2 33.52 17.83 25.17
CA LEU A 2 32.42 16.96 24.69
C LEU A 2 32.35 15.66 25.51
N GLY A 3 32.77 15.72 26.80
CA GLY A 3 32.67 14.59 27.69
C GLY A 3 31.23 14.31 28.05
N ASP A 4 30.83 13.05 27.87
CA ASP A 4 29.60 12.43 28.38
C ASP A 4 28.23 12.86 27.81
N VAL A 5 28.17 13.11 26.53
CA VAL A 5 26.88 13.16 25.83
C VAL A 5 26.15 11.80 25.85
N TYR A 6 26.85 10.73 26.21
CA TYR A 6 26.36 9.36 26.12
C TYR A 6 25.66 8.81 27.36
N LYS A 7 25.84 9.44 28.51
CA LYS A 7 25.22 8.99 29.77
C LYS A 7 24.19 9.96 30.30
N ARG A 8 23.14 10.17 29.52
CA ARG A 8 21.99 10.93 30.00
C ARG A 8 21.13 10.02 30.84
N GLN A 9 21.13 10.26 32.14
CA GLN A 9 20.21 9.62 33.06
C GLN A 9 18.95 10.46 33.25
N MET A 10 17.85 9.79 33.50
CA MET A 10 16.60 10.44 33.82
C MET A 10 16.66 11.01 35.25
N ILE A 11 16.17 12.24 35.40
CA ILE A 11 16.05 12.93 36.67
C ILE A 11 14.63 13.47 36.82
N ASN A 12 14.13 13.54 38.04
CA ASN A 12 12.76 13.98 38.33
C ASN A 12 11.67 13.23 37.55
N SER A 13 11.85 11.93 37.34
CA SER A 13 11.02 11.11 36.48
C SER A 13 10.38 9.91 37.24
N GLY A 14 10.18 10.05 38.54
CA GLY A 14 9.56 9.01 39.38
C GLY A 14 10.32 7.69 39.32
N GLU A 15 9.64 6.61 38.96
CA GLU A 15 10.22 5.27 38.88
C GLU A 15 11.36 5.14 37.86
N TRP A 16 11.48 6.09 36.93
CA TRP A 16 12.52 6.08 35.90
C TRP A 16 13.77 6.84 36.27
N ASN A 17 13.81 7.42 37.48
CA ASN A 17 14.99 8.13 37.98
C ASN A 17 16.24 7.24 37.96
N GLY A 18 17.32 7.80 37.47
CA GLY A 18 18.61 7.10 37.35
C GLY A 18 18.72 6.15 36.16
N MET A 19 17.65 5.87 35.44
CA MET A 19 17.70 5.05 34.22
C MET A 19 18.45 5.80 33.12
N GLU A 20 19.31 5.08 32.41
CA GLU A 20 19.95 5.62 31.23
C GLU A 20 18.94 5.84 30.10
N SER A 21 18.98 7.01 29.46
CA SER A 21 17.98 7.38 28.44
C SER A 21 17.97 6.44 27.22
N SER A 22 19.07 5.80 26.92
CA SER A 22 19.19 4.79 25.86
C SER A 22 18.43 3.51 26.20
N VAL A 23 18.46 3.10 27.47
CA VAL A 23 17.73 1.94 28.01
C VAL A 23 16.25 2.29 28.09
N LEU A 24 15.93 3.45 28.66
CA LEU A 24 14.53 3.87 28.80
C LEU A 24 13.80 3.97 27.46
N LYS A 25 14.45 4.47 26.41
CA LYS A 25 13.84 4.51 25.06
C LYS A 25 13.38 3.15 24.55
N LYS A 26 14.04 2.07 24.94
CA LYS A 26 13.68 0.71 24.54
C LYS A 26 12.59 0.12 25.43
N GLU A 27 12.64 0.42 26.71
CA GLU A 27 11.78 -0.20 27.73
C GLU A 27 10.50 0.60 28.00
N ALA A 28 10.53 1.94 27.88
CA ALA A 28 9.39 2.79 28.15
C ALA A 28 8.09 2.37 27.42
N PRO A 29 8.11 1.99 26.14
CA PRO A 29 6.88 1.57 25.47
C PRO A 29 6.21 0.38 26.16
N LEU A 30 7.00 -0.58 26.64
CA LEU A 30 6.48 -1.77 27.35
C LEU A 30 6.02 -1.43 28.76
N MET A 31 6.70 -0.51 29.43
CA MET A 31 6.32 -0.03 30.76
C MET A 31 5.00 0.74 30.72
N ILE A 32 4.85 1.65 29.74
CA ILE A 32 3.63 2.43 29.51
C ILE A 32 2.45 1.54 29.18
N GLU A 33 2.68 0.49 28.40
CA GLU A 33 1.66 -0.50 28.05
C GLU A 33 1.21 -1.30 29.27
N LYS A 34 2.15 -1.73 30.14
CA LYS A 34 1.85 -2.40 31.42
C LYS A 34 1.07 -1.49 32.39
N MET A 35 1.34 -0.19 32.36
CA MET A 35 0.60 0.80 33.17
C MET A 35 -0.81 1.09 32.62
N GLY A 36 -1.16 0.62 31.45
CA GLY A 36 -2.44 0.86 30.81
C GLY A 36 -2.68 2.29 30.31
N ILE A 37 -1.62 3.12 30.26
CA ILE A 37 -1.72 4.55 29.85
C ILE A 37 -1.30 4.81 28.42
N GLY A 38 -0.89 3.77 27.70
CA GLY A 38 -0.51 3.87 26.27
C GLY A 38 -0.26 2.50 25.66
N ARG A 39 0.08 2.52 24.38
CA ARG A 39 0.46 1.30 23.63
C ARG A 39 1.69 1.56 22.78
N LYS A 40 2.50 0.53 22.55
CA LYS A 40 3.60 0.60 21.60
C LYS A 40 3.05 0.77 20.20
N THR A 41 3.53 1.77 19.49
CA THR A 41 3.22 1.99 18.07
C THR A 41 4.51 2.10 17.26
N VAL A 42 4.45 1.68 16.02
CA VAL A 42 5.55 1.84 15.06
C VAL A 42 5.10 2.82 13.99
N ASN A 43 5.80 3.94 13.89
CA ASN A 43 5.58 4.93 12.85
C ASN A 43 6.73 4.83 11.83
N TYR A 44 6.38 4.67 10.58
CA TYR A 44 7.34 4.67 9.48
C TYR A 44 7.58 6.10 8.98
N LYS A 45 8.83 6.43 8.66
CA LYS A 45 9.18 7.75 8.08
C LYS A 45 8.86 7.86 6.58
N LEU A 46 8.26 6.85 6.01
CA LEU A 46 7.80 6.87 4.62
C LEU A 46 6.60 7.81 4.49
N ARG A 47 6.58 8.57 3.41
CA ARG A 47 5.39 9.35 3.04
C ARG A 47 4.37 8.40 2.44
N ASP A 48 3.09 8.66 2.75
CA ASP A 48 2.00 7.97 2.08
C ASP A 48 2.09 8.19 0.58
N TRP A 49 1.89 7.11 -0.15
CA TRP A 49 1.85 7.18 -1.60
C TRP A 49 0.42 7.40 -2.07
N VAL A 50 0.20 8.48 -2.83
CA VAL A 50 -1.09 8.72 -3.47
C VAL A 50 -1.17 7.81 -4.69
N PHE A 51 -1.80 6.65 -4.53
CA PHE A 51 -1.93 5.64 -5.59
C PHE A 51 -3.24 5.79 -6.39
N SER A 52 -4.18 6.60 -5.95
CA SER A 52 -5.46 6.84 -6.62
C SER A 52 -5.39 8.11 -7.46
N ARG A 53 -5.59 8.00 -8.77
CA ARG A 53 -5.51 9.12 -9.71
C ARG A 53 -6.73 9.20 -10.60
N GLN A 54 -7.13 10.42 -10.96
CA GLN A 54 -8.22 10.76 -11.88
C GLN A 54 -7.70 10.76 -13.32
N ARG A 55 -7.23 9.60 -13.77
CA ARG A 55 -6.67 9.41 -15.12
C ARG A 55 -7.20 8.13 -15.75
N TYR A 56 -7.40 8.14 -17.07
CA TYR A 56 -7.77 6.94 -17.80
C TYR A 56 -6.63 5.90 -17.78
N TRP A 57 -5.42 6.32 -18.17
CA TRP A 57 -4.26 5.43 -18.19
C TRP A 57 -3.75 5.13 -16.79
N GLY A 58 -3.80 3.87 -16.45
CA GLY A 58 -3.38 3.33 -15.17
C GLY A 58 -4.01 1.97 -14.94
N GLU A 59 -3.75 1.37 -13.80
CA GLU A 59 -4.34 0.09 -13.42
C GLU A 59 -5.67 0.33 -12.72
N PRO A 60 -6.78 -0.29 -13.17
CA PRO A 60 -8.07 -0.16 -12.50
C PRO A 60 -7.98 -0.65 -11.06
N ILE A 61 -8.64 0.05 -10.17
CA ILE A 61 -8.75 -0.36 -8.77
C ILE A 61 -9.95 -1.31 -8.65
N PRO A 62 -9.75 -2.58 -8.26
CA PRO A 62 -10.80 -3.59 -8.25
C PRO A 62 -11.74 -3.46 -7.05
N ILE A 63 -12.40 -2.31 -6.95
CA ILE A 63 -13.35 -1.97 -5.89
C ILE A 63 -14.68 -1.54 -6.50
N VAL A 64 -15.76 -1.98 -5.87
CA VAL A 64 -17.12 -1.57 -6.15
C VAL A 64 -17.70 -0.81 -4.96
N HIS A 65 -18.24 0.37 -5.21
CA HIS A 65 -18.91 1.20 -4.21
C HIS A 65 -20.41 0.89 -4.16
N CYS A 66 -20.83 0.24 -3.11
CA CYS A 66 -22.22 -0.11 -2.87
C CYS A 66 -22.84 0.81 -1.81
N PRO A 67 -24.04 1.38 -2.05
CA PRO A 67 -24.71 2.22 -1.04
C PRO A 67 -25.02 1.51 0.28
N LYS A 68 -25.16 0.17 0.24
CA LYS A 68 -25.47 -0.65 1.44
C LYS A 68 -24.23 -1.24 2.10
N CYS A 69 -23.28 -1.74 1.28
CA CYS A 69 -22.13 -2.51 1.77
C CYS A 69 -20.84 -1.69 1.89
N GLY A 70 -20.84 -0.47 1.35
CA GLY A 70 -19.63 0.37 1.27
C GLY A 70 -18.70 -0.09 0.14
N ALA A 71 -17.39 -0.03 0.38
CA ALA A 71 -16.38 -0.50 -0.56
C ALA A 71 -16.28 -2.02 -0.52
N VAL A 72 -16.52 -2.68 -1.66
CA VAL A 72 -16.51 -4.14 -1.81
C VAL A 72 -15.49 -4.52 -2.87
N PRO A 73 -14.58 -5.48 -2.63
CA PRO A 73 -13.64 -5.93 -3.65
C PRO A 73 -14.38 -6.65 -4.79
N VAL A 74 -13.86 -6.50 -6.00
CA VAL A 74 -14.27 -7.30 -7.16
C VAL A 74 -13.87 -8.76 -6.89
N PRO A 75 -14.73 -9.75 -7.18
CA PRO A 75 -14.40 -11.17 -7.02
C PRO A 75 -13.17 -11.58 -7.83
N GLU A 76 -12.39 -12.53 -7.33
CA GLU A 76 -11.17 -12.98 -8.00
C GLU A 76 -11.44 -13.56 -9.39
N GLU A 77 -12.61 -14.16 -9.58
CA GLU A 77 -13.05 -14.74 -10.85
C GLU A 77 -13.27 -13.70 -11.95
N GLU A 78 -13.50 -12.44 -11.57
CA GLU A 78 -13.67 -11.31 -12.49
C GLU A 78 -12.38 -10.56 -12.76
N LEU A 79 -11.24 -11.00 -12.21
CA LEU A 79 -9.93 -10.42 -12.47
C LEU A 79 -9.25 -11.09 -13.67
N PRO A 80 -8.44 -10.33 -14.44
CA PRO A 80 -8.11 -8.92 -14.25
C PRO A 80 -9.25 -7.98 -14.66
N LEU A 81 -9.46 -6.92 -13.86
CA LEU A 81 -10.35 -5.84 -14.25
C LEU A 81 -9.69 -5.01 -15.36
N LEU A 82 -10.30 -4.98 -16.54
CA LEU A 82 -9.76 -4.27 -17.69
C LEU A 82 -10.39 -2.88 -17.83
N LEU A 83 -9.59 -1.96 -18.37
CA LEU A 83 -10.11 -0.67 -18.80
C LEU A 83 -11.03 -0.85 -20.00
N PRO A 84 -12.14 -0.08 -20.10
CA PRO A 84 -13.01 -0.13 -21.28
C PRO A 84 -12.30 0.46 -22.49
N GLU A 85 -12.53 -0.10 -23.67
CA GLU A 85 -12.06 0.49 -24.91
C GLU A 85 -12.87 1.75 -25.22
N VAL A 86 -12.17 2.86 -25.44
CA VAL A 86 -12.80 4.15 -25.75
C VAL A 86 -12.06 4.84 -26.90
N GLU A 87 -12.81 5.44 -27.80
CA GLU A 87 -12.22 6.19 -28.91
C GLU A 87 -11.56 7.50 -28.44
N LYS A 88 -12.11 8.12 -27.41
CA LYS A 88 -11.61 9.38 -26.82
C LYS A 88 -11.76 9.35 -25.31
N TYR A 89 -10.74 9.83 -24.64
CA TYR A 89 -10.76 10.09 -23.20
C TYR A 89 -10.24 11.52 -22.96
N GLN A 90 -11.14 12.39 -22.60
CA GLN A 90 -10.81 13.78 -22.26
C GLN A 90 -11.06 14.01 -20.77
N PRO A 91 -10.30 14.90 -20.14
CA PRO A 91 -10.61 15.31 -18.77
C PRO A 91 -12.03 15.84 -18.68
N THR A 92 -12.76 15.44 -17.66
CA THR A 92 -14.16 15.83 -17.43
C THR A 92 -14.34 17.32 -17.14
N GLY A 93 -13.25 18.02 -16.77
CA GLY A 93 -13.30 19.42 -16.32
C GLY A 93 -13.86 19.58 -14.89
N THR A 94 -14.40 18.53 -14.30
CA THR A 94 -14.98 18.50 -12.94
C THR A 94 -13.98 18.03 -11.89
N GLY A 95 -12.80 17.53 -12.32
CA GLY A 95 -11.83 16.89 -11.45
C GLY A 95 -12.07 15.40 -11.23
N GLU A 96 -13.12 14.83 -11.80
CA GLU A 96 -13.38 13.39 -11.79
C GLU A 96 -12.56 12.67 -12.88
N SER A 97 -12.41 11.37 -12.71
CA SER A 97 -11.74 10.52 -13.70
C SER A 97 -12.54 10.49 -15.02
N PRO A 98 -11.88 10.46 -16.18
CA PRO A 98 -12.55 10.22 -17.47
C PRO A 98 -13.35 8.92 -17.51
N LEU A 99 -13.03 7.93 -16.68
CA LEU A 99 -13.80 6.69 -16.54
C LEU A 99 -15.19 6.94 -15.96
N ALA A 100 -15.39 8.00 -15.18
CA ALA A 100 -16.67 8.31 -14.57
C ALA A 100 -17.79 8.58 -15.60
N ASP A 101 -17.43 9.07 -16.77
CA ASP A 101 -18.37 9.36 -17.86
C ASP A 101 -18.78 8.09 -18.64
N ILE A 102 -18.07 6.97 -18.46
CA ILE A 102 -18.36 5.71 -19.14
C ILE A 102 -19.37 4.90 -18.31
N THR A 103 -20.63 5.31 -18.38
CA THR A 103 -21.70 4.78 -17.54
C THR A 103 -21.90 3.27 -17.65
N GLU A 104 -21.67 2.68 -18.82
CA GLU A 104 -21.76 1.24 -19.04
C GLU A 104 -20.70 0.46 -18.26
N TRP A 105 -19.50 1.01 -18.14
CA TRP A 105 -18.43 0.40 -17.36
C TRP A 105 -18.57 0.68 -15.88
N VAL A 106 -18.98 1.89 -15.50
CA VAL A 106 -19.10 2.32 -14.10
C VAL A 106 -20.21 1.58 -13.37
N ASN A 107 -21.37 1.48 -13.99
CA ASN A 107 -22.54 0.87 -13.36
C ASN A 107 -22.39 -0.65 -13.34
N THR A 108 -22.56 -1.22 -12.15
CA THR A 108 -22.44 -2.67 -11.92
C THR A 108 -23.36 -3.10 -10.78
N THR A 109 -23.31 -4.36 -10.44
CA THR A 109 -24.00 -4.93 -9.28
C THR A 109 -23.01 -5.19 -8.16
N CYS A 110 -23.43 -4.99 -6.93
CA CYS A 110 -22.61 -5.29 -5.77
C CYS A 110 -22.37 -6.80 -5.65
N PRO A 111 -21.11 -7.28 -5.59
CA PRO A 111 -20.84 -8.71 -5.46
C PRO A 111 -21.35 -9.31 -4.15
N CYS A 112 -21.52 -8.48 -3.12
CA CYS A 112 -21.95 -8.92 -1.80
C CYS A 112 -23.47 -9.04 -1.66
N CYS A 113 -24.23 -8.03 -2.14
CA CYS A 113 -25.68 -7.97 -1.89
C CYS A 113 -26.55 -7.89 -3.16
N GLY A 114 -25.95 -7.89 -4.36
CA GLY A 114 -26.66 -7.82 -5.64
C GLY A 114 -27.34 -6.48 -5.95
N ALA A 115 -27.21 -5.47 -5.08
CA ALA A 115 -27.81 -4.15 -5.31
C ALA A 115 -27.03 -3.37 -6.40
N PRO A 116 -27.65 -2.39 -7.06
CA PRO A 116 -26.96 -1.48 -7.96
C PRO A 116 -25.78 -0.79 -7.24
N ALA A 117 -24.65 -0.77 -7.91
CA ALA A 117 -23.40 -0.25 -7.37
C ALA A 117 -22.55 0.39 -8.48
N LYS A 118 -21.45 1.03 -8.11
CA LYS A 118 -20.56 1.69 -9.07
C LYS A 118 -19.12 1.19 -8.89
N ARG A 119 -18.43 0.93 -9.98
CA ARG A 119 -16.99 0.67 -9.96
C ARG A 119 -16.22 1.91 -9.55
N GLU A 120 -15.08 1.70 -8.90
CA GLU A 120 -14.10 2.75 -8.67
C GLU A 120 -13.61 3.28 -10.03
N THR A 121 -13.64 4.60 -10.20
CA THR A 121 -13.27 5.26 -11.45
C THR A 121 -11.85 5.80 -11.47
N ASN A 122 -11.20 5.87 -10.32
CA ASN A 122 -9.79 6.21 -10.24
C ASN A 122 -8.93 5.02 -10.69
N THR A 123 -7.75 5.32 -11.18
CA THR A 123 -6.76 4.31 -11.55
C THR A 123 -5.50 4.45 -10.72
N MET A 124 -4.80 3.34 -10.52
CA MET A 124 -3.48 3.34 -9.93
C MET A 124 -2.44 3.76 -10.97
N PRO A 125 -1.33 4.41 -10.57
CA PRO A 125 -0.22 4.63 -11.48
C PRO A 125 0.32 3.28 -11.99
N GLN A 126 0.84 3.26 -13.20
CA GLN A 126 1.47 2.09 -13.82
C GLN A 126 2.53 1.43 -12.93
N TRP A 127 3.13 2.20 -12.02
CA TRP A 127 4.09 1.69 -11.05
C TRP A 127 3.47 0.73 -10.03
N ALA A 128 2.18 0.77 -9.84
CA ALA A 128 1.49 -0.21 -9.00
C ALA A 128 1.71 -1.64 -9.49
N GLY A 129 1.58 -1.87 -10.78
CA GLY A 129 1.88 -3.17 -11.39
C GLY A 129 3.37 -3.37 -11.64
N SER A 130 4.07 -2.38 -12.19
CA SER A 130 5.49 -2.54 -12.52
C SER A 130 6.39 -2.73 -11.30
N SER A 131 5.95 -2.37 -10.09
CA SER A 131 6.69 -2.67 -8.86
C SER A 131 6.86 -4.17 -8.57
N TRP A 132 6.04 -5.02 -9.17
CA TRP A 132 6.07 -6.49 -9.00
C TRP A 132 6.90 -7.22 -10.05
N TYR A 133 7.47 -6.55 -11.04
CA TYR A 133 8.14 -7.14 -12.20
C TYR A 133 9.25 -8.12 -11.83
N PHE A 134 10.03 -7.84 -10.80
CA PHE A 134 11.16 -8.66 -10.38
C PHE A 134 10.73 -10.04 -9.88
N LEU A 135 9.53 -10.18 -9.32
CA LEU A 135 8.97 -11.48 -8.94
C LEU A 135 8.70 -12.35 -10.16
N ARG A 136 8.22 -11.73 -11.26
CA ARG A 136 7.97 -12.47 -12.51
C ARG A 136 9.22 -12.97 -13.19
N TYR A 137 10.37 -12.39 -12.95
CA TYR A 137 11.64 -12.93 -13.47
C TYR A 137 11.96 -14.29 -12.88
N VAL A 138 11.59 -14.54 -11.64
CA VAL A 138 11.81 -15.83 -10.98
C VAL A 138 10.94 -16.93 -11.59
N ASP A 139 9.72 -16.59 -12.02
CA ASP A 139 8.74 -17.57 -12.51
C ASP A 139 7.85 -17.03 -13.64
N ASN A 140 8.47 -16.59 -14.71
CA ASN A 140 7.82 -15.88 -15.81
C ASN A 140 6.84 -16.70 -16.65
N LYS A 141 6.88 -18.03 -16.54
CA LYS A 141 5.98 -18.96 -17.25
C LYS A 141 4.83 -19.48 -16.40
N ASN A 142 4.71 -19.00 -15.17
CA ASN A 142 3.62 -19.38 -14.29
C ASN A 142 2.33 -18.67 -14.72
N ASP A 143 1.32 -19.41 -15.10
CA ASP A 143 0.01 -18.91 -15.55
C ASP A 143 -1.06 -18.98 -14.46
N LYS A 144 -0.73 -19.52 -13.28
CA LYS A 144 -1.66 -19.71 -12.17
C LYS A 144 -1.51 -18.69 -11.07
N GLU A 145 -0.30 -18.22 -10.83
CA GLU A 145 0.03 -17.30 -9.75
C GLU A 145 1.18 -16.35 -10.16
N LEU A 146 1.35 -15.26 -9.47
CA LEU A 146 2.39 -14.27 -9.76
C LEU A 146 3.79 -14.89 -9.73
N VAL A 147 4.04 -15.72 -8.74
CA VAL A 147 5.29 -16.47 -8.54
C VAL A 147 5.01 -17.67 -7.63
N ASN A 148 5.57 -18.81 -7.94
CA ASN A 148 5.50 -19.97 -7.05
C ASN A 148 6.22 -19.69 -5.73
N ARG A 149 5.58 -20.04 -4.62
CA ARG A 149 6.09 -19.73 -3.28
C ARG A 149 7.46 -20.34 -3.01
N GLU A 150 7.69 -21.60 -3.38
CA GLU A 150 8.97 -22.27 -3.17
C GLU A 150 10.10 -21.62 -3.97
N LYS A 151 9.80 -21.16 -5.20
CA LYS A 151 10.77 -20.41 -6.01
C LYS A 151 11.06 -19.05 -5.38
N ALA A 152 10.03 -18.34 -4.91
CA ALA A 152 10.21 -17.07 -4.23
C ALA A 152 11.10 -17.22 -2.99
N ASP A 153 10.83 -18.18 -2.13
CA ASP A 153 11.59 -18.43 -0.92
C ASP A 153 13.05 -18.84 -1.20
N LYS A 154 13.30 -19.47 -2.34
CA LYS A 154 14.64 -19.90 -2.75
C LYS A 154 15.49 -18.77 -3.36
N TYR A 155 14.89 -17.89 -4.15
CA TYR A 155 15.62 -16.91 -4.97
C TYR A 155 15.46 -15.47 -4.49
N LEU A 156 14.64 -15.22 -3.49
CA LEU A 156 14.44 -13.90 -2.90
C LEU A 156 14.74 -13.91 -1.39
N PRO A 157 15.24 -12.80 -0.84
CA PRO A 157 15.63 -11.57 -1.54
C PRO A 157 16.84 -11.80 -2.43
N VAL A 158 16.95 -11.01 -3.51
CA VAL A 158 18.13 -11.08 -4.39
C VAL A 158 19.38 -10.57 -3.66
N ASP A 159 20.54 -11.17 -3.96
CA ASP A 159 21.82 -10.79 -3.33
C ASP A 159 22.33 -9.43 -3.84
N MET A 160 21.99 -9.08 -5.08
CA MET A 160 22.39 -7.82 -5.68
C MET A 160 21.34 -7.36 -6.68
N TYR A 161 20.99 -6.09 -6.62
CA TYR A 161 20.12 -5.43 -7.58
C TYR A 161 20.83 -4.21 -8.21
N ILE A 162 20.90 -4.18 -9.52
CA ILE A 162 21.49 -3.08 -10.29
C ILE A 162 20.41 -2.46 -11.15
N GLY A 163 20.08 -1.20 -10.88
CA GLY A 163 19.02 -0.49 -11.60
C GLY A 163 19.00 1.00 -11.28
N GLY A 164 18.03 1.71 -11.85
CA GLY A 164 17.79 3.12 -11.54
C GLY A 164 17.23 3.31 -10.15
N VAL A 165 17.44 4.51 -9.58
CA VAL A 165 16.96 4.89 -8.23
C VAL A 165 15.45 4.74 -8.10
N GLU A 166 14.71 5.03 -9.16
CA GLU A 166 13.27 4.91 -9.24
C GLU A 166 12.77 3.48 -9.02
N HIS A 167 13.48 2.49 -9.55
CA HIS A 167 13.14 1.08 -9.38
C HIS A 167 13.45 0.58 -7.96
N LEU A 168 14.54 1.05 -7.37
CA LEU A 168 14.88 0.71 -5.99
C LEU A 168 13.84 1.26 -5.01
N SER A 169 13.38 2.48 -5.22
CA SER A 169 12.35 3.11 -4.38
C SER A 169 11.03 2.33 -4.41
N LEU A 170 10.60 1.87 -5.57
CA LEU A 170 9.36 1.11 -5.74
C LEU A 170 9.39 -0.26 -5.06
N ILE A 171 10.52 -0.94 -5.11
CA ILE A 171 10.66 -2.27 -4.47
C ILE A 171 10.63 -2.16 -2.93
N HIS A 172 11.09 -1.05 -2.38
CA HIS A 172 11.05 -0.80 -0.94
C HIS A 172 9.66 -0.50 -0.39
N ILE A 173 8.77 -0.03 -1.21
CA ILE A 173 7.40 0.31 -0.85
C ILE A 173 6.52 -0.95 -0.89
#